data_e9a732f20ea5721bad1d038be9056c0e
#
_entry.id   e9a732f20ea5721bad1d038be9056c0e
#
_cell.length_a   1.000
_cell.length_b   1.000
_cell.length_c   1.000
_cell.angle_alpha   90.00
_cell.angle_beta   90.00
_cell.angle_gamma   90.00
#
_symmetry.space_group_name_H-M   'P 1'
#
loop_
_entity.id
_entity.type
_entity.pdbx_description
1 polymer ?
#
loop_
_entity_poly.entity_id
_entity_poly.type
_entity_poly.pdbx_seq_one_letter_code
_entity_poly.pdbx_strand_id
1 'polypeptide(L)'
;MSAATRPALAIREAPAAHWVPWLIFGGDVLALEASFVLGYSVRLLLASWFTAEIGVEQFLGVAAGILLLPAINYQIGLYPGYLLGPVERLRRRVLATLAVFGGLVAWDSIVARGVLSRGVLLATFLFALVLPSLAESAIRALLVKRQRWGIPVIMLGAGETGRALVRTLVNQPQLGLNPIAFLDNHPAFWNQTIETVPVLGPLGLAPDFVQRADAAIVALADIAEEDAATLLQELNFRRLIVIPHLASVASMWVTARDLGGSLGFEIKKNLMVRRNHALKLVMDRLIAFPLFVASIPVLALAAVWIKLTSSGPAFYRQVREGLGGERLTVWKLRTMHVNGDSLLEDWFRVHPEDQAHWNLHFKLQRDPRILPAIGRLLRRTSLDELPQLWSVLKGEMSLVGPRPLPGYHLEQFSREFRTLRTRVLPGLTGLWQVSARSDGDLKVQEALDTYYIRNWSPWLDLYIVARTVAAVICGRGAY
;
A
#
# COMPACT_ATOMS: atom_id res chain seq x y z
N MET A 1 30.58 23.88 40.02
CA MET A 1 29.97 23.38 38.77
C MET A 1 30.15 21.86 38.76
N SER A 2 29.11 21.15 39.18
CA SER A 2 29.10 19.69 39.35
C SER A 2 28.97 19.03 37.97
N ALA A 3 29.89 18.13 37.64
CA ALA A 3 29.80 17.27 36.47
C ALA A 3 28.59 16.35 36.66
N ALA A 4 27.49 16.69 35.98
CA ALA A 4 26.31 15.83 35.93
C ALA A 4 26.71 14.49 35.29
N THR A 5 26.73 13.45 36.09
CA THR A 5 26.88 12.05 35.66
C THR A 5 25.91 11.76 34.53
N ARG A 6 26.45 11.56 33.32
CA ARG A 6 25.68 11.16 32.13
C ARG A 6 25.02 9.81 32.44
N PRO A 7 23.71 9.70 32.39
CA PRO A 7 23.06 8.39 32.51
C PRO A 7 23.48 7.57 31.27
N ALA A 8 24.10 6.43 31.50
CA ALA A 8 24.37 5.42 30.48
C ALA A 8 23.04 4.71 30.07
N LEU A 9 22.11 5.47 29.49
CA LEU A 9 20.98 4.87 28.81
C LEU A 9 21.56 4.19 27.55
N ALA A 10 21.44 2.87 27.49
CA ALA A 10 21.91 2.06 26.37
C ALA A 10 21.26 2.53 25.08
N ILE A 11 22.00 3.33 24.31
CA ILE A 11 21.62 3.72 22.97
C ILE A 11 21.61 2.44 22.16
N ARG A 12 20.46 2.12 21.55
CA ARG A 12 20.35 0.97 20.67
C ARG A 12 21.23 1.21 19.45
N GLU A 13 22.43 0.65 19.45
CA GLU A 13 23.29 0.68 18.28
C GLU A 13 22.62 -0.10 17.15
N ALA A 14 22.02 0.61 16.21
CA ALA A 14 21.58 0.02 14.96
C ALA A 14 22.71 0.21 13.95
N PRO A 15 23.52 -0.81 13.65
CA PRO A 15 24.58 -0.66 12.66
C PRO A 15 23.94 -0.37 11.30
N ALA A 16 24.36 0.73 10.68
CA ALA A 16 24.06 0.98 9.27
C ALA A 16 24.64 -0.20 8.47
N ALA A 17 23.78 -1.09 8.02
CA ALA A 17 24.21 -2.30 7.35
C ALA A 17 24.57 -1.96 5.88
N HIS A 18 25.79 -1.54 5.61
CA HIS A 18 26.30 -1.16 4.29
C HIS A 18 26.16 -2.24 3.21
N TRP A 19 25.94 -3.49 3.61
CA TRP A 19 25.71 -4.63 2.71
C TRP A 19 24.26 -4.80 2.25
N VAL A 20 23.30 -4.14 2.91
CA VAL A 20 21.85 -4.26 2.58
C VAL A 20 21.54 -3.86 1.13
N PRO A 21 22.07 -2.75 0.58
CA PRO A 21 21.87 -2.40 -0.82
C PRO A 21 22.34 -3.51 -1.77
N TRP A 22 23.46 -4.13 -1.48
CA TRP A 22 24.02 -5.20 -2.29
C TRP A 22 23.22 -6.50 -2.21
N LEU A 23 22.64 -6.79 -1.06
CA LEU A 23 21.74 -7.94 -0.92
C LEU A 23 20.46 -7.77 -1.76
N ILE A 24 19.88 -6.55 -1.75
CA ILE A 24 18.70 -6.26 -2.56
C ILE A 24 19.06 -6.30 -4.05
N PHE A 25 20.19 -5.68 -4.42
CA PHE A 25 20.73 -5.73 -5.78
C PHE A 25 20.88 -7.19 -6.27
N GLY A 26 21.53 -8.04 -5.49
CA GLY A 26 21.69 -9.47 -5.84
C GLY A 26 20.36 -10.21 -5.94
N GLY A 27 19.42 -9.92 -5.05
CA GLY A 27 18.06 -10.45 -5.11
C GLY A 27 17.31 -10.03 -6.38
N ASP A 28 17.47 -8.78 -6.79
CA ASP A 28 16.86 -8.28 -8.04
C ASP A 28 17.49 -8.93 -9.28
N VAL A 29 18.81 -9.09 -9.31
CA VAL A 29 19.50 -9.80 -10.41
C VAL A 29 18.97 -11.22 -10.54
N LEU A 30 18.93 -11.98 -9.43
CA LEU A 30 18.40 -13.35 -9.44
C LEU A 30 16.93 -13.42 -9.86
N ALA A 31 16.11 -12.47 -9.40
CA ALA A 31 14.70 -12.42 -9.78
C ALA A 31 14.50 -12.06 -11.26
N LEU A 32 15.35 -11.21 -11.83
CA LEU A 32 15.31 -10.87 -13.25
C LEU A 32 15.74 -12.04 -14.12
N GLU A 33 16.82 -12.74 -13.77
CA GLU A 33 17.24 -13.93 -14.48
C GLU A 33 16.18 -15.03 -14.39
N ALA A 34 15.56 -15.23 -13.22
CA ALA A 34 14.42 -16.12 -13.05
C ALA A 34 13.23 -15.69 -13.92
N SER A 35 12.96 -14.38 -14.04
CA SER A 35 11.92 -13.85 -14.92
C SER A 35 12.18 -14.19 -16.38
N PHE A 36 13.43 -14.10 -16.79
CA PHE A 36 13.84 -14.45 -18.13
C PHE A 36 13.70 -15.95 -18.41
N VAL A 37 14.21 -16.80 -17.50
CA VAL A 37 14.09 -18.25 -17.62
C VAL A 37 12.62 -18.69 -17.71
N LEU A 38 11.76 -18.12 -16.86
CA LEU A 38 10.32 -18.41 -16.90
C LEU A 38 9.67 -17.90 -18.18
N GLY A 39 10.01 -16.69 -18.64
CA GLY A 39 9.51 -16.15 -19.90
C GLY A 39 9.90 -16.99 -21.10
N TYR A 40 11.13 -17.46 -21.13
CA TYR A 40 11.63 -18.40 -22.13
C TYR A 40 10.89 -19.75 -22.06
N SER A 41 10.73 -20.29 -20.85
CA SER A 41 10.01 -21.56 -20.63
C SER A 41 8.56 -21.50 -21.08
N VAL A 42 7.86 -20.40 -20.79
CA VAL A 42 6.47 -20.17 -21.27
C VAL A 42 6.46 -20.15 -22.81
N ARG A 43 7.44 -19.48 -23.43
CA ARG A 43 7.53 -19.42 -24.90
C ARG A 43 7.80 -20.81 -25.51
N LEU A 44 8.61 -21.65 -24.86
CA LEU A 44 8.83 -23.03 -25.29
C LEU A 44 7.57 -23.87 -25.19
N LEU A 45 6.82 -23.76 -24.09
CA LEU A 45 5.54 -24.46 -23.92
C LEU A 45 4.51 -24.08 -24.99
N LEU A 46 4.59 -22.85 -25.50
CA LEU A 46 3.73 -22.34 -26.57
C LEU A 46 4.32 -22.58 -27.98
N ALA A 47 5.43 -23.31 -28.11
CA ALA A 47 6.10 -23.51 -29.40
C ALA A 47 5.24 -24.26 -30.44
N SER A 48 4.32 -25.13 -29.98
CA SER A 48 3.34 -25.81 -30.85
C SER A 48 2.32 -24.85 -31.52
N TRP A 49 2.10 -23.69 -30.92
CA TRP A 49 1.13 -22.70 -31.39
C TRP A 49 1.81 -21.54 -32.14
N PHE A 50 3.08 -21.27 -31.85
CA PHE A 50 3.86 -20.20 -32.41
C PHE A 50 5.22 -20.73 -32.85
N THR A 51 5.37 -20.98 -34.13
CA THR A 51 6.63 -21.43 -34.72
C THR A 51 7.65 -20.29 -34.75
N ALA A 52 8.69 -20.36 -33.96
CA ALA A 52 9.87 -19.49 -34.09
C ALA A 52 11.07 -20.22 -33.49
N GLU A 53 12.13 -20.31 -34.25
CA GLU A 53 13.44 -20.75 -33.79
C GLU A 53 14.03 -19.68 -32.87
N ILE A 54 14.45 -20.07 -31.69
CA ILE A 54 15.08 -19.16 -30.73
C ILE A 54 16.55 -19.57 -30.65
N GLY A 55 17.42 -18.76 -31.22
CA GLY A 55 18.85 -18.97 -31.16
C GLY A 55 19.47 -18.61 -29.83
N VAL A 56 20.61 -19.18 -29.51
CA VAL A 56 21.38 -18.92 -28.27
C VAL A 56 21.79 -17.45 -28.17
N GLU A 57 22.07 -16.79 -29.29
CA GLU A 57 22.45 -15.37 -29.34
C GLU A 57 21.32 -14.46 -28.86
N GLN A 58 20.07 -14.81 -29.17
CA GLN A 58 18.88 -14.10 -28.72
C GLN A 58 18.71 -14.24 -27.21
N PHE A 59 19.00 -15.42 -26.69
CA PHE A 59 18.98 -15.69 -25.26
C PHE A 59 19.97 -14.79 -24.50
N LEU A 60 21.23 -14.76 -24.92
CA LEU A 60 22.26 -13.96 -24.28
C LEU A 60 21.99 -12.45 -24.39
N GLY A 61 21.46 -11.99 -25.51
CA GLY A 61 21.13 -10.58 -25.74
C GLY A 61 20.04 -10.06 -24.77
N VAL A 62 18.98 -10.85 -24.55
CA VAL A 62 17.93 -10.47 -23.59
C VAL A 62 18.43 -10.55 -22.16
N ALA A 63 19.12 -11.64 -21.78
CA ALA A 63 19.69 -11.81 -20.44
C ALA A 63 20.63 -10.65 -20.07
N ALA A 64 21.54 -10.27 -20.97
CA ALA A 64 22.43 -9.13 -20.75
C ALA A 64 21.67 -7.79 -20.69
N GLY A 65 20.66 -7.60 -21.57
CA GLY A 65 19.89 -6.36 -21.64
C GLY A 65 19.08 -6.08 -20.37
N ILE A 66 18.50 -7.09 -19.77
CA ILE A 66 17.70 -6.90 -18.53
C ILE A 66 18.57 -6.57 -17.31
N LEU A 67 19.89 -6.86 -17.31
CA LEU A 67 20.81 -6.47 -16.25
C LEU A 67 21.06 -4.94 -16.18
N LEU A 68 20.60 -4.16 -17.16
CA LEU A 68 20.54 -2.71 -17.06
C LEU A 68 19.56 -2.26 -15.96
N LEU A 69 18.51 -3.06 -15.68
CA LEU A 69 17.51 -2.73 -14.67
C LEU A 69 18.09 -2.50 -13.26
N PRO A 70 18.91 -3.40 -12.70
CA PRO A 70 19.55 -3.16 -11.40
C PRO A 70 20.39 -1.88 -11.35
N ALA A 71 21.09 -1.54 -12.43
CA ALA A 71 21.88 -0.31 -12.51
C ALA A 71 20.95 0.93 -12.48
N ILE A 72 19.86 0.92 -13.23
CA ILE A 72 18.86 2.00 -13.23
C ILE A 72 18.19 2.07 -11.85
N ASN A 73 17.81 0.95 -11.26
CA ASN A 73 17.19 0.88 -9.94
C ASN A 73 18.11 1.46 -8.85
N TYR A 74 19.42 1.26 -8.96
CA TYR A 74 20.41 1.90 -8.09
C TYR A 74 20.39 3.43 -8.24
N GLN A 75 20.45 3.93 -9.48
CA GLN A 75 20.46 5.37 -9.78
C GLN A 75 19.19 6.09 -9.30
N ILE A 76 18.03 5.46 -9.43
CA ILE A 76 16.75 6.04 -8.96
C ILE A 76 16.52 5.83 -7.46
N GLY A 77 17.50 5.30 -6.71
CA GLY A 77 17.47 5.19 -5.26
C GLY A 77 16.58 4.08 -4.73
N LEU A 78 16.35 3.01 -5.49
CA LEU A 78 15.62 1.82 -4.99
C LEU A 78 16.47 0.95 -4.06
N TYR A 79 17.80 1.09 -4.06
CA TYR A 79 18.70 0.32 -3.19
C TYR A 79 19.40 1.22 -2.17
N PRO A 80 19.13 1.04 -0.86
CA PRO A 80 18.12 0.14 -0.26
C PRO A 80 16.69 0.69 -0.28
N GLY A 81 16.49 1.91 -0.75
CA GLY A 81 15.17 2.54 -0.86
C GLY A 81 14.57 2.93 0.51
N TYR A 82 15.39 3.29 1.49
CA TYR A 82 14.89 3.89 2.74
C TYR A 82 14.11 5.17 2.45
N LEU A 83 13.11 5.48 3.28
CA LEU A 83 12.20 6.62 3.10
C LEU A 83 11.19 6.47 1.94
N LEU A 84 11.38 5.53 1.02
CA LEU A 84 10.43 5.31 -0.05
C LEU A 84 9.21 4.54 0.45
N GLY A 85 8.04 5.13 0.34
CA GLY A 85 6.79 4.43 0.55
C GLY A 85 6.55 3.33 -0.50
N PRO A 86 5.67 2.36 -0.21
CA PRO A 86 5.45 1.21 -1.09
C PRO A 86 4.92 1.60 -2.48
N VAL A 87 4.12 2.66 -2.57
CA VAL A 87 3.56 3.17 -3.83
C VAL A 87 4.64 3.80 -4.71
N GLU A 88 5.54 4.61 -4.12
CA GLU A 88 6.62 5.24 -4.87
C GLU A 88 7.67 4.22 -5.36
N ARG A 89 7.93 3.18 -4.55
CA ARG A 89 8.77 2.04 -5.00
C ARG A 89 8.17 1.33 -6.20
N LEU A 90 6.89 0.99 -6.13
CA LEU A 90 6.17 0.35 -7.23
C LEU A 90 6.26 1.22 -8.48
N ARG A 91 5.99 2.52 -8.34
CA ARG A 91 6.08 3.47 -9.45
C ARG A 91 7.47 3.46 -10.10
N ARG A 92 8.53 3.67 -9.31
CA ARG A 92 9.91 3.72 -9.85
C ARG A 92 10.29 2.43 -10.53
N ARG A 93 10.00 1.28 -9.91
CA ARG A 93 10.31 -0.04 -10.46
C ARG A 93 9.59 -0.30 -11.78
N VAL A 94 8.28 -0.05 -11.83
CA VAL A 94 7.49 -0.27 -13.06
C VAL A 94 7.97 0.66 -14.17
N LEU A 95 8.22 1.93 -13.89
CA LEU A 95 8.72 2.87 -14.91
C LEU A 95 10.11 2.48 -15.41
N ALA A 96 11.03 2.04 -14.54
CA ALA A 96 12.34 1.55 -14.94
C ALA A 96 12.21 0.29 -15.82
N THR A 97 11.35 -0.65 -15.43
CA THR A 97 11.09 -1.88 -16.20
C THR A 97 10.52 -1.54 -17.58
N LEU A 98 9.53 -0.65 -17.66
CA LEU A 98 8.95 -0.19 -18.92
C LEU A 98 10.01 0.49 -19.81
N ALA A 99 10.88 1.32 -19.23
CA ALA A 99 11.92 2.02 -19.97
C ALA A 99 12.95 1.04 -20.57
N VAL A 100 13.41 0.06 -19.79
CA VAL A 100 14.39 -0.93 -20.26
C VAL A 100 13.78 -1.85 -21.32
N PHE A 101 12.60 -2.41 -21.08
CA PHE A 101 11.96 -3.29 -22.06
C PHE A 101 11.52 -2.52 -23.32
N GLY A 102 11.05 -1.28 -23.18
CA GLY A 102 10.78 -0.40 -24.31
C GLY A 102 12.05 -0.10 -25.11
N GLY A 103 13.16 0.16 -24.44
CA GLY A 103 14.49 0.32 -25.06
C GLY A 103 14.96 -0.93 -25.78
N LEU A 104 14.77 -2.13 -25.20
CA LEU A 104 15.11 -3.42 -25.84
C LEU A 104 14.28 -3.65 -27.10
N VAL A 105 12.97 -3.37 -27.06
CA VAL A 105 12.08 -3.50 -28.23
C VAL A 105 12.47 -2.50 -29.33
N ALA A 106 12.78 -1.25 -28.95
CA ALA A 106 13.22 -0.23 -29.89
C ALA A 106 14.56 -0.60 -30.51
N TRP A 107 15.52 -1.04 -29.72
CA TRP A 107 16.83 -1.50 -30.20
C TRP A 107 16.69 -2.68 -31.17
N ASP A 108 15.88 -3.70 -30.79
CA ASP A 108 15.61 -4.85 -31.64
C ASP A 108 14.98 -4.45 -32.99
N SER A 109 14.04 -3.50 -32.95
CA SER A 109 13.34 -3.06 -34.15
C SER A 109 14.25 -2.23 -35.11
N ILE A 110 15.15 -1.39 -34.56
CA ILE A 110 15.95 -0.45 -35.31
C ILE A 110 17.31 -1.05 -35.72
N VAL A 111 17.98 -1.73 -34.79
CA VAL A 111 19.37 -2.19 -34.94
C VAL A 111 19.44 -3.68 -35.22
N ALA A 112 18.81 -4.51 -34.41
CA ALA A 112 18.86 -5.95 -34.49
C ALA A 112 17.88 -6.55 -35.54
N ARG A 113 17.03 -5.71 -36.16
CA ARG A 113 16.10 -6.09 -37.23
C ARG A 113 15.18 -7.27 -36.90
N GLY A 114 14.71 -7.33 -35.65
CA GLY A 114 13.76 -8.34 -35.23
C GLY A 114 14.40 -9.68 -34.84
N VAL A 115 15.63 -9.69 -34.39
CA VAL A 115 16.33 -10.90 -33.92
C VAL A 115 15.74 -11.41 -32.61
N LEU A 116 15.26 -10.53 -31.75
CA LEU A 116 14.71 -10.94 -30.46
C LEU A 116 13.27 -11.47 -30.56
N SER A 117 13.00 -12.59 -29.88
CA SER A 117 11.65 -13.13 -29.84
C SER A 117 10.71 -12.23 -29.01
N ARG A 118 9.73 -11.60 -29.68
CA ARG A 118 8.73 -10.74 -29.03
C ARG A 118 7.94 -11.47 -27.94
N GLY A 119 7.70 -12.78 -28.13
CA GLY A 119 7.02 -13.61 -27.14
C GLY A 119 7.86 -13.81 -25.88
N VAL A 120 9.18 -14.03 -26.00
CA VAL A 120 10.11 -14.10 -24.87
C VAL A 120 10.17 -12.76 -24.16
N LEU A 121 10.33 -11.66 -24.90
CA LEU A 121 10.37 -10.31 -24.31
C LEU A 121 9.09 -9.99 -23.52
N LEU A 122 7.91 -10.26 -24.09
CA LEU A 122 6.63 -9.99 -23.43
C LEU A 122 6.47 -10.84 -22.16
N ALA A 123 6.74 -12.15 -22.24
CA ALA A 123 6.62 -13.04 -21.09
C ALA A 123 7.63 -12.67 -19.99
N THR A 124 8.89 -12.40 -20.36
CA THR A 124 9.93 -11.92 -19.42
C THR A 124 9.52 -10.59 -18.77
N PHE A 125 8.99 -9.64 -19.54
CA PHE A 125 8.49 -8.36 -19.02
C PHE A 125 7.42 -8.56 -17.95
N LEU A 126 6.43 -9.44 -18.20
CA LEU A 126 5.36 -9.72 -17.23
C LEU A 126 5.91 -10.32 -15.92
N PHE A 127 6.86 -11.26 -16.00
CA PHE A 127 7.53 -11.80 -14.82
C PHE A 127 8.43 -10.75 -14.13
N ALA A 128 9.15 -9.91 -14.88
CA ALA A 128 10.00 -8.86 -14.36
C ALA A 128 9.24 -7.74 -13.63
N LEU A 129 7.97 -7.54 -13.90
CA LEU A 129 7.12 -6.65 -13.11
C LEU A 129 6.82 -7.21 -11.72
N VAL A 130 6.81 -8.54 -11.56
CA VAL A 130 6.33 -9.20 -10.34
C VAL A 130 7.47 -9.75 -9.49
N LEU A 131 8.34 -10.58 -10.06
CA LEU A 131 9.34 -11.33 -9.30
C LEU A 131 10.35 -10.47 -8.52
N PRO A 132 10.94 -9.39 -9.11
CA PRO A 132 11.84 -8.53 -8.34
C PRO A 132 11.13 -7.82 -7.18
N SER A 133 9.86 -7.44 -7.37
CA SER A 133 9.06 -6.82 -6.29
C SER A 133 8.79 -7.79 -5.15
N LEU A 134 8.53 -9.07 -5.46
CA LEU A 134 8.36 -10.13 -4.46
C LEU A 134 9.68 -10.44 -3.74
N ALA A 135 10.78 -10.56 -4.48
CA ALA A 135 12.11 -10.81 -3.92
C ALA A 135 12.53 -9.69 -2.96
N GLU A 136 12.41 -8.43 -3.37
CA GLU A 136 12.69 -7.28 -2.50
C GLU A 136 11.82 -7.30 -1.25
N SER A 137 10.51 -7.58 -1.41
CA SER A 137 9.57 -7.62 -0.27
C SER A 137 9.93 -8.72 0.72
N ALA A 138 10.33 -9.91 0.22
CA ALA A 138 10.76 -11.04 1.06
C ALA A 138 12.08 -10.73 1.79
N ILE A 139 13.09 -10.19 1.09
CA ILE A 139 14.36 -9.79 1.67
C ILE A 139 14.14 -8.75 2.77
N ARG A 140 13.33 -7.72 2.50
CA ARG A 140 13.01 -6.68 3.48
C ARG A 140 12.28 -7.24 4.69
N ALA A 141 11.27 -8.09 4.49
CA ALA A 141 10.56 -8.72 5.60
C ALA A 141 11.50 -9.54 6.50
N LEU A 142 12.46 -10.27 5.89
CA LEU A 142 13.48 -11.00 6.61
C LEU A 142 14.41 -10.06 7.41
N LEU A 143 14.87 -8.96 6.79
CA LEU A 143 15.74 -7.98 7.44
C LEU A 143 15.04 -7.24 8.58
N VAL A 144 13.75 -6.89 8.40
CA VAL A 144 12.92 -6.31 9.48
C VAL A 144 12.79 -7.29 10.64
N LYS A 145 12.47 -8.57 10.36
CA LYS A 145 12.38 -9.61 11.41
C LYS A 145 13.70 -9.79 12.16
N ARG A 146 14.82 -9.63 11.47
CA ARG A 146 16.17 -9.73 12.09
C ARG A 146 16.69 -8.41 12.65
N GLN A 147 15.87 -7.36 12.68
CA GLN A 147 16.24 -6.01 13.14
C GLN A 147 17.48 -5.42 12.45
N ARG A 148 17.70 -5.77 11.18
CA ARG A 148 18.82 -5.30 10.34
C ARG A 148 18.37 -4.39 9.20
N TRP A 149 17.08 -4.01 9.18
CA TRP A 149 16.53 -3.09 8.21
C TRP A 149 16.49 -1.68 8.75
N GLY A 150 16.97 -0.72 7.98
CA GLY A 150 16.85 0.72 8.25
C GLY A 150 18.16 1.37 8.70
N ILE A 151 18.09 2.70 8.81
CA ILE A 151 19.15 3.58 9.28
C ILE A 151 18.78 4.15 10.64
N PRO A 152 19.77 4.36 11.54
CA PRO A 152 19.56 5.05 12.80
C PRO A 152 19.23 6.52 12.55
N VAL A 153 18.15 7.00 13.21
CA VAL A 153 17.74 8.41 13.13
C VAL A 153 17.57 9.01 14.52
N ILE A 154 17.91 10.28 14.67
CA ILE A 154 17.66 11.06 15.88
C ILE A 154 16.43 11.94 15.68
N MET A 155 15.62 12.05 16.72
CA MET A 155 14.41 12.86 16.74
C MET A 155 14.69 14.17 17.49
N LEU A 156 14.50 15.30 16.82
CA LEU A 156 14.63 16.62 17.41
C LEU A 156 13.24 17.18 17.67
N GLY A 157 12.82 17.15 18.94
CA GLY A 157 11.47 17.49 19.40
C GLY A 157 10.69 16.29 19.91
N ALA A 158 10.42 16.25 21.22
CA ALA A 158 9.65 15.24 21.93
C ALA A 158 8.17 15.64 22.17
N GLY A 159 7.71 16.71 21.51
CA GLY A 159 6.33 17.18 21.53
C GLY A 159 5.37 16.22 20.82
N GLU A 160 4.12 16.62 20.66
CA GLU A 160 3.06 15.78 20.10
C GLU A 160 3.38 15.27 18.71
N THR A 161 3.91 16.13 17.82
CA THR A 161 4.33 15.77 16.45
C THR A 161 5.43 14.71 16.43
N GLY A 162 6.47 14.89 17.25
CA GLY A 162 7.57 13.93 17.37
C GLY A 162 7.11 12.57 17.89
N ARG A 163 6.26 12.55 18.91
CA ARG A 163 5.66 11.33 19.46
C ARG A 163 4.81 10.58 18.45
N ALA A 164 3.92 11.28 17.74
CA ALA A 164 3.08 10.69 16.70
C ALA A 164 3.91 10.09 15.56
N LEU A 165 4.99 10.79 15.17
CA LEU A 165 5.89 10.29 14.14
C LEU A 165 6.65 9.05 14.60
N VAL A 166 7.22 9.04 15.80
CA VAL A 166 7.94 7.87 16.32
C VAL A 166 7.00 6.67 16.45
N ARG A 167 5.78 6.86 16.93
CA ARG A 167 4.75 5.81 16.92
C ARG A 167 4.53 5.22 15.53
N THR A 168 4.48 6.07 14.52
CA THR A 168 4.35 5.63 13.12
C THR A 168 5.58 4.86 12.66
N LEU A 169 6.80 5.32 12.95
CA LEU A 169 8.04 4.66 12.56
C LEU A 169 8.22 3.30 13.24
N VAL A 170 7.88 3.20 14.52
CA VAL A 170 7.95 1.95 15.28
C VAL A 170 6.92 0.93 14.74
N ASN A 171 5.71 1.37 14.40
CA ASN A 171 4.67 0.51 13.85
C ASN A 171 4.88 0.17 12.36
N GLN A 172 5.70 0.95 11.65
CA GLN A 172 6.01 0.75 10.23
C GLN A 172 7.52 0.61 9.97
N PRO A 173 8.20 -0.40 10.53
CA PRO A 173 9.65 -0.57 10.40
C PRO A 173 10.11 -0.72 8.94
N GLN A 174 9.19 -1.05 8.03
CA GLN A 174 9.45 -1.15 6.60
C GLN A 174 9.89 0.18 5.95
N LEU A 175 9.60 1.35 6.58
CA LEU A 175 10.08 2.66 6.15
C LEU A 175 11.60 2.77 6.24
N GLY A 176 12.24 1.95 7.09
CA GLY A 176 13.68 1.90 7.22
C GLY A 176 14.28 3.10 7.97
N LEU A 177 13.53 3.68 8.90
CA LEU A 177 13.97 4.70 9.82
C LEU A 177 13.86 4.14 11.25
N ASN A 178 14.99 4.00 11.94
CA ASN A 178 15.05 3.46 13.29
C ASN A 178 15.36 4.59 14.28
N PRO A 179 14.35 5.15 14.98
CA PRO A 179 14.59 6.19 15.95
C PRO A 179 15.40 5.64 17.13
N ILE A 180 16.57 6.25 17.40
CA ILE A 180 17.49 5.81 18.47
C ILE A 180 17.40 6.67 19.71
N ALA A 181 17.06 7.96 19.58
CA ALA A 181 16.90 8.88 20.69
C ALA A 181 16.06 10.09 20.29
N PHE A 182 15.46 10.73 21.30
CA PHE A 182 14.93 12.09 21.23
C PHE A 182 15.90 13.07 21.88
N LEU A 183 15.94 14.28 21.32
CA LEU A 183 16.49 15.47 21.96
C LEU A 183 15.42 16.55 22.02
N ASP A 184 15.29 17.21 23.19
CA ASP A 184 14.32 18.28 23.40
C ASP A 184 14.81 19.25 24.46
N ASN A 185 14.61 20.56 24.25
CA ASN A 185 15.05 21.58 25.20
C ASN A 185 14.17 21.62 26.47
N HIS A 186 12.98 21.01 26.46
CA HIS A 186 12.09 21.02 27.61
C HIS A 186 12.51 19.95 28.66
N PRO A 187 12.98 20.35 29.86
CA PRO A 187 13.57 19.42 30.84
C PRO A 187 12.55 18.36 31.36
N ALA A 188 11.26 18.65 31.31
CA ALA A 188 10.22 17.71 31.73
C ALA A 188 10.18 16.41 30.91
N PHE A 189 10.73 16.41 29.69
CA PHE A 189 10.80 15.20 28.86
C PHE A 189 12.05 14.38 29.09
N TRP A 190 13.08 14.94 29.71
CA TRP A 190 14.35 14.26 29.88
C TRP A 190 14.24 12.99 30.74
N ASN A 191 15.03 12.00 30.40
CA ASN A 191 15.04 10.68 31.03
C ASN A 191 13.71 9.90 30.95
N GLN A 192 12.76 10.37 30.13
CA GLN A 192 11.57 9.61 29.80
C GLN A 192 11.83 8.73 28.56
N THR A 193 11.01 7.69 28.41
CA THR A 193 10.99 6.84 27.22
C THR A 193 9.66 7.03 26.51
N ILE A 194 9.69 7.39 25.24
CA ILE A 194 8.50 7.61 24.41
C ILE A 194 8.48 6.51 23.33
N GLU A 195 7.46 5.65 23.35
CA GLU A 195 7.31 4.55 22.38
C GLU A 195 8.62 3.71 22.22
N THR A 196 9.26 3.38 23.34
CA THR A 196 10.56 2.65 23.40
C THR A 196 11.80 3.46 23.03
N VAL A 197 11.70 4.76 22.74
CA VAL A 197 12.82 5.64 22.37
C VAL A 197 13.11 6.60 23.53
N PRO A 198 14.36 6.63 24.06
CA PRO A 198 14.71 7.49 25.20
C PRO A 198 14.86 8.95 24.80
N VAL A 199 14.47 9.86 25.70
CA VAL A 199 14.78 11.31 25.62
C VAL A 199 16.06 11.58 26.38
N LEU A 200 17.15 11.91 25.67
CA LEU A 200 18.49 11.96 26.26
C LEU A 200 18.90 13.33 26.79
N GLY A 201 18.25 14.42 26.37
CA GLY A 201 18.56 15.76 26.84
C GLY A 201 18.28 16.86 25.82
N PRO A 202 18.95 18.03 25.96
CA PRO A 202 18.68 19.20 25.13
C PRO A 202 19.16 19.02 23.69
N LEU A 203 18.64 19.87 22.78
CA LEU A 203 19.00 19.87 21.35
C LEU A 203 20.49 20.12 21.13
N GLY A 204 21.16 20.82 22.03
CA GLY A 204 22.62 21.07 21.96
C GLY A 204 23.50 19.80 21.98
N LEU A 205 22.92 18.62 22.30
CA LEU A 205 23.63 17.33 22.20
C LEU A 205 23.61 16.74 20.77
N ALA A 206 22.87 17.33 19.84
CA ALA A 206 22.73 16.81 18.48
C ALA A 206 24.06 16.58 17.73
N PRO A 207 25.08 17.44 17.86
CA PRO A 207 26.38 17.20 17.23
C PRO A 207 27.05 15.89 17.66
N ASP A 208 26.83 15.42 18.89
CA ASP A 208 27.41 14.17 19.40
C ASP A 208 26.84 12.93 18.67
N PHE A 209 25.74 13.09 17.98
CA PHE A 209 25.04 12.01 17.27
C PHE A 209 25.30 11.98 15.76
N VAL A 210 26.01 12.94 15.20
CA VAL A 210 26.30 13.02 13.75
C VAL A 210 27.00 11.76 13.22
N GLN A 211 27.84 11.12 14.04
CA GLN A 211 28.49 9.87 13.65
C GLN A 211 27.69 8.61 14.00
N ARG A 212 26.64 8.73 14.83
CA ARG A 212 25.82 7.62 15.31
C ARG A 212 24.47 7.51 14.60
N ALA A 213 24.02 8.59 13.97
CA ALA A 213 22.77 8.65 13.24
C ALA A 213 23.01 9.11 11.80
N ASP A 214 22.43 8.40 10.83
CA ASP A 214 22.52 8.76 9.42
C ASP A 214 21.58 9.91 9.02
N ALA A 215 20.57 10.19 9.85
CA ALA A 215 19.65 11.29 9.64
C ALA A 215 19.15 11.88 10.95
N ALA A 216 18.76 13.15 10.90
CA ALA A 216 17.98 13.80 11.95
C ALA A 216 16.59 14.19 11.43
N ILE A 217 15.58 14.01 12.27
CA ILE A 217 14.20 14.40 11.98
C ILE A 217 13.80 15.52 12.93
N VAL A 218 13.53 16.69 12.38
CA VAL A 218 13.12 17.90 13.12
C VAL A 218 11.60 17.93 13.17
N ALA A 219 11.05 17.74 14.38
CA ALA A 219 9.61 17.73 14.65
C ALA A 219 9.26 18.77 15.73
N LEU A 220 9.71 20.00 15.55
CA LEU A 220 9.58 21.10 16.48
C LEU A 220 8.39 21.97 16.07
N ALA A 221 7.34 21.95 16.87
CA ALA A 221 6.10 22.68 16.58
C ALA A 221 6.20 24.19 16.87
N ASP A 222 7.05 24.59 17.83
CA ASP A 222 7.04 25.92 18.46
C ASP A 222 8.42 26.63 18.43
N ILE A 223 9.28 26.32 17.46
CA ILE A 223 10.54 27.07 17.29
C ILE A 223 10.27 28.34 16.46
N ALA A 224 10.76 29.48 16.94
CA ALA A 224 10.84 30.69 16.16
C ALA A 224 11.65 30.44 14.86
N GLU A 225 11.24 31.06 13.74
CA GLU A 225 11.89 30.82 12.43
C GLU A 225 13.40 31.06 12.46
N GLU A 226 13.85 32.05 13.22
CA GLU A 226 15.28 32.38 13.38
C GLU A 226 16.06 31.29 14.11
N ASP A 227 15.47 30.68 15.15
CA ASP A 227 16.09 29.60 15.91
C ASP A 227 16.13 28.30 15.10
N ALA A 228 15.07 28.06 14.30
CA ALA A 228 15.02 26.91 13.40
C ALA A 228 16.09 27.02 12.29
N ALA A 229 16.28 28.20 11.68
CA ALA A 229 17.27 28.41 10.65
C ALA A 229 18.70 28.22 11.20
N THR A 230 19.00 28.73 12.38
CA THR A 230 20.28 28.59 13.07
C THR A 230 20.53 27.12 13.41
N LEU A 231 19.56 26.42 13.97
CA LEU A 231 19.64 25.00 14.28
C LEU A 231 19.92 24.18 13.02
N LEU A 232 19.22 24.46 11.91
CA LEU A 232 19.40 23.73 10.65
C LEU A 232 20.81 23.94 10.03
N GLN A 233 21.42 25.12 10.23
CA GLN A 233 22.79 25.41 9.76
C GLN A 233 23.86 24.73 10.61
N GLU A 234 23.62 24.58 11.91
CA GLU A 234 24.58 23.93 12.83
C GLU A 234 24.57 22.40 12.77
N LEU A 235 23.47 21.81 12.25
CA LEU A 235 23.29 20.36 12.21
C LEU A 235 23.95 19.73 10.98
N ASN A 236 25.14 19.20 11.11
CA ASN A 236 25.91 18.56 10.04
C ASN A 236 25.52 17.08 9.80
N PHE A 237 24.22 16.73 9.84
CA PHE A 237 23.75 15.39 9.47
C PHE A 237 23.76 15.21 7.95
N ARG A 238 24.05 13.99 7.50
CA ARG A 238 24.00 13.64 6.06
C ARG A 238 22.60 13.86 5.45
N ARG A 239 21.55 13.70 6.27
CA ARG A 239 20.16 13.90 5.88
C ARG A 239 19.42 14.59 7.01
N LEU A 240 18.77 15.68 6.68
CA LEU A 240 17.93 16.41 7.60
C LEU A 240 16.49 16.40 7.04
N ILE A 241 15.56 15.89 7.85
CA ILE A 241 14.14 15.80 7.49
C ILE A 241 13.38 16.74 8.41
N VAL A 242 12.78 17.78 7.84
CA VAL A 242 11.97 18.74 8.59
C VAL A 242 10.50 18.38 8.43
N ILE A 243 9.81 18.19 9.53
CA ILE A 243 8.36 17.97 9.55
C ILE A 243 7.69 19.31 9.84
N PRO A 244 7.07 19.94 8.84
CA PRO A 244 6.35 21.19 9.06
C PRO A 244 5.10 20.92 9.90
N HIS A 245 4.66 21.92 10.67
CA HIS A 245 3.45 21.83 11.52
C HIS A 245 2.14 21.82 10.71
N LEU A 246 2.13 21.08 9.60
CA LEU A 246 0.97 20.87 8.73
C LEU A 246 0.33 19.50 8.98
N ALA A 247 0.28 19.07 10.25
CA ALA A 247 -0.22 17.73 10.65
C ALA A 247 -1.65 17.41 10.14
N SER A 248 -2.46 18.44 9.84
CA SER A 248 -3.78 18.28 9.22
C SER A 248 -3.75 18.01 7.72
N VAL A 249 -2.59 18.17 7.06
CA VAL A 249 -2.41 18.03 5.61
C VAL A 249 -1.61 16.76 5.31
N ALA A 250 -2.17 15.61 5.63
CA ALA A 250 -1.60 14.33 5.18
C ALA A 250 -1.80 14.21 3.66
N SER A 251 -0.80 14.60 2.87
CA SER A 251 -0.81 14.44 1.41
C SER A 251 0.54 13.98 0.88
N MET A 252 0.53 12.93 0.06
CA MET A 252 1.72 12.47 -0.70
C MET A 252 2.07 13.42 -1.85
N TRP A 253 1.17 14.33 -2.22
CA TRP A 253 1.30 15.24 -3.36
C TRP A 253 1.57 16.66 -2.92
N VAL A 254 2.35 16.81 -1.87
CA VAL A 254 2.94 18.09 -1.47
C VAL A 254 4.23 18.26 -2.24
N THR A 255 4.27 19.28 -3.07
CA THR A 255 5.48 19.67 -3.78
C THR A 255 6.00 20.95 -3.14
N ALA A 256 7.25 20.94 -2.67
CA ALA A 256 7.91 22.17 -2.24
C ALA A 256 8.11 23.08 -3.47
N ARG A 257 7.71 24.34 -3.34
CA ARG A 257 7.87 25.38 -4.37
C ARG A 257 8.63 26.54 -3.79
N ASP A 258 9.63 26.99 -4.50
CA ASP A 258 10.25 28.27 -4.24
C ASP A 258 9.35 29.37 -4.86
N LEU A 259 8.84 30.23 -4.01
CA LEU A 259 8.01 31.38 -4.37
C LEU A 259 8.81 32.67 -4.20
N GLY A 260 9.99 32.76 -4.85
CA GLY A 260 10.85 33.94 -4.79
C GLY A 260 11.56 34.09 -3.44
N GLY A 261 12.12 32.99 -2.92
CA GLY A 261 12.82 32.95 -1.62
C GLY A 261 11.93 32.50 -0.45
N SER A 262 10.60 32.34 -0.68
CA SER A 262 9.70 31.77 0.32
C SER A 262 9.36 30.33 -0.02
N LEU A 263 9.46 29.41 0.96
CA LEU A 263 9.07 28.02 0.79
C LEU A 263 7.55 27.86 0.83
N GLY A 264 6.96 27.54 -0.33
CA GLY A 264 5.54 27.22 -0.45
C GLY A 264 5.31 25.72 -0.63
N PHE A 265 4.16 25.23 -0.14
CA PHE A 265 3.71 23.85 -0.37
C PHE A 265 2.50 23.84 -1.31
N GLU A 266 2.70 23.29 -2.52
CA GLU A 266 1.61 23.05 -3.46
C GLU A 266 0.95 21.72 -3.14
N ILE A 267 -0.37 21.74 -2.82
CA ILE A 267 -1.17 20.55 -2.52
C ILE A 267 -2.08 20.24 -3.70
N LYS A 268 -1.90 19.11 -4.35
CA LYS A 268 -2.71 18.68 -5.50
C LYS A 268 -3.83 17.75 -5.08
N LYS A 269 -5.08 18.11 -5.40
CA LYS A 269 -6.27 17.27 -5.20
C LYS A 269 -6.54 16.45 -6.46
N ASN A 270 -5.81 15.36 -6.63
CA ASN A 270 -5.73 14.62 -7.90
C ASN A 270 -7.07 14.04 -8.40
N LEU A 271 -7.93 13.48 -7.53
CA LEU A 271 -9.23 12.93 -7.96
C LEU A 271 -10.26 13.97 -8.41
N MET A 272 -10.07 15.23 -8.03
CA MET A 272 -10.99 16.32 -8.43
C MET A 272 -10.65 16.89 -9.82
N VAL A 273 -9.52 16.49 -10.42
CA VAL A 273 -9.12 16.92 -11.76
C VAL A 273 -9.81 16.03 -12.80
N ARG A 274 -10.59 16.62 -13.72
CA ARG A 274 -11.35 15.88 -14.76
C ARG A 274 -10.52 14.88 -15.55
N ARG A 275 -9.28 15.25 -15.92
CA ARG A 275 -8.37 14.36 -16.64
C ARG A 275 -8.02 13.10 -15.84
N ASN A 276 -7.77 13.24 -14.57
CA ASN A 276 -7.44 12.13 -13.67
C ASN A 276 -8.65 11.22 -13.44
N HIS A 277 -9.84 11.80 -13.35
CA HIS A 277 -11.07 11.03 -13.27
C HIS A 277 -11.31 10.20 -14.55
N ALA A 278 -11.10 10.77 -15.73
CA ALA A 278 -11.19 10.03 -16.99
C ALA A 278 -10.15 8.91 -17.07
N LEU A 279 -8.89 9.19 -16.70
CA LEU A 279 -7.83 8.18 -16.63
C LEU A 279 -8.22 7.03 -15.70
N LYS A 280 -8.74 7.34 -14.53
CA LYS A 280 -9.20 6.34 -13.58
C LYS A 280 -10.30 5.45 -14.16
N LEU A 281 -11.32 6.03 -14.78
CA LEU A 281 -12.41 5.26 -15.41
C LEU A 281 -11.90 4.34 -16.53
N VAL A 282 -10.93 4.79 -17.33
CA VAL A 282 -10.32 3.97 -18.36
C VAL A 282 -9.54 2.80 -17.75
N MET A 283 -8.71 3.07 -16.74
CA MET A 283 -7.95 2.03 -16.03
C MET A 283 -8.87 1.01 -15.35
N ASP A 284 -9.90 1.47 -14.67
CA ASP A 284 -10.89 0.61 -14.03
C ASP A 284 -11.53 -0.35 -15.03
N ARG A 285 -11.96 0.15 -16.19
CA ARG A 285 -12.59 -0.66 -17.23
C ARG A 285 -11.61 -1.64 -17.89
N LEU A 286 -10.38 -1.21 -18.16
CA LEU A 286 -9.34 -2.06 -18.75
C LEU A 286 -9.01 -3.26 -17.86
N ILE A 287 -9.04 -3.08 -16.54
CA ILE A 287 -8.78 -4.16 -15.57
C ILE A 287 -10.06 -4.95 -15.30
N ALA A 288 -11.21 -4.28 -15.12
CA ALA A 288 -12.46 -4.94 -14.78
C ALA A 288 -13.01 -5.81 -15.91
N PHE A 289 -12.82 -5.43 -17.18
CA PHE A 289 -13.37 -6.17 -18.32
C PHE A 289 -12.84 -7.62 -18.41
N PRO A 290 -11.52 -7.86 -18.47
CA PRO A 290 -11.02 -9.23 -18.51
C PRO A 290 -11.36 -10.02 -17.24
N LEU A 291 -11.34 -9.38 -16.06
CA LEU A 291 -11.73 -10.02 -14.80
C LEU A 291 -13.20 -10.40 -14.81
N PHE A 292 -14.09 -9.55 -15.35
CA PHE A 292 -15.51 -9.85 -15.46
C PHE A 292 -15.74 -11.05 -16.38
N VAL A 293 -15.13 -11.05 -17.58
CA VAL A 293 -15.24 -12.17 -18.53
C VAL A 293 -14.74 -13.48 -17.89
N ALA A 294 -13.57 -13.45 -17.25
CA ALA A 294 -13.03 -14.61 -16.54
C ALA A 294 -13.89 -15.07 -15.34
N SER A 295 -14.65 -14.15 -14.74
CA SER A 295 -15.55 -14.49 -13.62
C SER A 295 -16.85 -15.18 -14.05
N ILE A 296 -17.29 -15.06 -15.30
CA ILE A 296 -18.59 -15.60 -15.78
C ILE A 296 -18.75 -17.10 -15.47
N PRO A 297 -17.80 -18.00 -15.81
CA PRO A 297 -17.96 -19.42 -15.49
C PRO A 297 -18.02 -19.67 -13.98
N VAL A 298 -17.25 -18.93 -13.19
CA VAL A 298 -17.23 -19.04 -11.73
C VAL A 298 -18.58 -18.61 -11.14
N LEU A 299 -19.12 -17.48 -11.63
CA LEU A 299 -20.44 -16.98 -11.23
C LEU A 299 -21.56 -17.95 -11.60
N ALA A 300 -21.51 -18.57 -12.79
CA ALA A 300 -22.48 -19.56 -13.23
C ALA A 300 -22.47 -20.80 -12.33
N LEU A 301 -21.28 -21.36 -12.06
CA LEU A 301 -21.13 -22.53 -11.19
C LEU A 301 -21.60 -22.22 -9.75
N ALA A 302 -21.20 -21.08 -9.20
CA ALA A 302 -21.65 -20.65 -7.87
C ALA A 302 -23.16 -20.43 -7.80
N ALA A 303 -23.76 -19.82 -8.83
CA ALA A 303 -25.22 -19.62 -8.90
C ALA A 303 -25.98 -20.94 -8.93
N VAL A 304 -25.51 -21.93 -9.70
CA VAL A 304 -26.08 -23.29 -9.72
C VAL A 304 -25.94 -23.94 -8.33
N TRP A 305 -24.78 -23.87 -7.72
CA TRP A 305 -24.57 -24.44 -6.39
C TRP A 305 -25.47 -23.81 -5.32
N ILE A 306 -25.62 -22.48 -5.34
CA ILE A 306 -26.55 -21.78 -4.42
C ILE A 306 -27.98 -22.28 -4.64
N LYS A 307 -28.42 -22.43 -5.88
CA LYS A 307 -29.77 -22.92 -6.23
C LYS A 307 -30.03 -24.35 -5.77
N LEU A 308 -29.01 -25.21 -5.84
CA LEU A 308 -29.08 -26.60 -5.37
C LEU A 308 -29.09 -26.71 -3.84
N THR A 309 -28.50 -25.73 -3.15
CA THR A 309 -28.33 -25.76 -1.68
C THR A 309 -29.46 -25.05 -0.93
N SER A 310 -30.08 -24.04 -1.56
CA SER A 310 -31.07 -23.18 -0.90
C SER A 310 -32.07 -22.63 -1.91
N SER A 311 -33.38 -22.66 -1.56
CA SER A 311 -34.43 -22.03 -2.33
C SER A 311 -34.25 -20.51 -2.45
N GLY A 312 -34.76 -19.90 -3.53
CA GLY A 312 -34.68 -18.45 -3.76
C GLY A 312 -33.64 -18.01 -4.80
N PRO A 313 -33.42 -16.71 -5.04
CA PRO A 313 -32.53 -16.19 -6.07
C PRO A 313 -31.08 -16.44 -5.73
N ALA A 314 -30.22 -16.70 -6.74
CA ALA A 314 -28.76 -16.87 -6.55
C ALA A 314 -28.05 -15.54 -6.33
N PHE A 315 -28.61 -14.45 -6.86
CA PHE A 315 -28.09 -13.11 -6.70
C PHE A 315 -28.90 -12.32 -5.68
N TYR A 316 -28.21 -11.48 -4.93
CA TYR A 316 -28.75 -10.57 -3.93
C TYR A 316 -28.38 -9.14 -4.29
N ARG A 317 -29.32 -8.21 -4.09
CA ARG A 317 -29.08 -6.78 -4.32
C ARG A 317 -29.24 -6.00 -3.04
N GLN A 318 -28.41 -5.01 -2.85
CA GLN A 318 -28.44 -4.13 -1.68
C GLN A 318 -28.23 -2.68 -2.11
N VAL A 319 -29.07 -1.79 -1.55
CA VAL A 319 -28.92 -0.35 -1.79
C VAL A 319 -27.83 0.20 -0.87
N ARG A 320 -26.94 0.98 -1.44
CA ARG A 320 -25.81 1.63 -0.78
C ARG A 320 -25.73 3.09 -1.21
N GLU A 321 -24.86 3.87 -0.57
CA GLU A 321 -24.54 5.24 -1.00
C GLU A 321 -23.49 5.21 -2.11
N GLY A 322 -23.76 5.91 -3.20
CA GLY A 322 -22.89 6.09 -4.37
C GLY A 322 -22.31 7.50 -4.47
N LEU A 323 -21.85 7.84 -5.68
CA LEU A 323 -21.34 9.16 -6.03
C LEU A 323 -22.42 10.22 -5.80
N GLY A 324 -22.06 11.38 -5.25
CA GLY A 324 -23.00 12.46 -4.98
C GLY A 324 -24.02 12.16 -3.87
N GLY A 325 -23.92 11.02 -3.17
CA GLY A 325 -24.93 10.56 -2.22
C GLY A 325 -26.12 9.84 -2.86
N GLU A 326 -26.03 9.56 -4.17
CA GLU A 326 -27.11 8.84 -4.90
C GLU A 326 -27.21 7.37 -4.46
N ARG A 327 -28.37 6.77 -4.73
CA ARG A 327 -28.61 5.36 -4.44
C ARG A 327 -27.88 4.46 -5.43
N LEU A 328 -26.96 3.66 -4.94
CA LEU A 328 -26.22 2.64 -5.70
C LEU A 328 -26.78 1.25 -5.40
N THR A 329 -27.18 0.48 -6.42
CA THR A 329 -27.56 -0.92 -6.25
C THR A 329 -26.34 -1.81 -6.41
N VAL A 330 -25.88 -2.41 -5.31
CA VAL A 330 -24.75 -3.35 -5.28
C VAL A 330 -25.26 -4.78 -5.42
N TRP A 331 -24.70 -5.51 -6.39
CA TRP A 331 -25.03 -6.90 -6.65
C TRP A 331 -23.99 -7.84 -6.02
N LYS A 332 -24.48 -8.93 -5.40
CA LYS A 332 -23.66 -9.99 -4.82
C LYS A 332 -24.26 -11.37 -5.11
N LEU A 333 -23.45 -12.41 -5.06
CA LEU A 333 -23.98 -13.76 -4.89
C LEU A 333 -24.56 -13.91 -3.49
N ARG A 334 -25.69 -14.62 -3.39
CA ARG A 334 -26.35 -14.86 -2.11
C ARG A 334 -25.55 -15.88 -1.27
N THR A 335 -25.04 -15.44 -0.15
CA THR A 335 -24.27 -16.26 0.80
C THR A 335 -25.04 -16.59 2.08
N MET A 336 -26.27 -16.07 2.23
CA MET A 336 -27.12 -16.22 3.41
C MET A 336 -28.48 -16.84 3.05
N HIS A 337 -29.11 -17.44 4.02
CA HIS A 337 -30.48 -17.91 3.91
C HIS A 337 -31.46 -16.75 3.64
N VAL A 338 -32.57 -17.04 2.93
CA VAL A 338 -33.60 -16.01 2.60
C VAL A 338 -34.28 -15.48 3.87
N ASN A 339 -34.46 -16.34 4.87
CA ASN A 339 -34.99 -16.00 6.20
C ASN A 339 -33.90 -15.62 7.21
N GLY A 340 -32.81 -14.97 6.74
CA GLY A 340 -31.66 -14.65 7.58
C GLY A 340 -31.98 -13.84 8.83
N ASP A 341 -32.92 -12.89 8.72
CA ASP A 341 -33.28 -12.02 9.86
C ASP A 341 -33.96 -12.81 10.97
N SER A 342 -34.87 -13.72 10.68
CA SER A 342 -35.50 -14.59 11.69
C SER A 342 -34.47 -15.54 12.32
N LEU A 343 -33.52 -16.08 11.55
CA LEU A 343 -32.44 -16.92 12.07
C LEU A 343 -31.52 -16.13 13.02
N LEU A 344 -31.31 -14.86 12.77
CA LEU A 344 -30.50 -14.00 13.63
C LEU A 344 -31.25 -13.69 14.95
N GLU A 345 -32.53 -13.39 14.88
CA GLU A 345 -33.36 -13.16 16.08
C GLU A 345 -33.42 -14.41 16.96
N ASP A 346 -33.63 -15.59 16.36
CA ASP A 346 -33.62 -16.86 17.10
C ASP A 346 -32.26 -17.15 17.72
N TRP A 347 -31.17 -16.82 17.02
CA TRP A 347 -29.82 -16.94 17.55
C TRP A 347 -29.60 -16.07 18.79
N PHE A 348 -30.01 -14.80 18.74
CA PHE A 348 -29.86 -13.87 19.87
C PHE A 348 -30.69 -14.25 21.09
N ARG A 349 -31.81 -14.97 20.92
CA ARG A 349 -32.58 -15.52 22.05
C ARG A 349 -31.79 -16.56 22.83
N VAL A 350 -30.94 -17.31 22.13
CA VAL A 350 -30.11 -18.37 22.73
C VAL A 350 -28.73 -17.86 23.17
N HIS A 351 -28.22 -16.83 22.48
CA HIS A 351 -26.87 -16.26 22.68
C HIS A 351 -26.95 -14.72 22.88
N PRO A 352 -27.43 -14.24 24.02
CA PRO A 352 -27.59 -12.79 24.26
C PRO A 352 -26.27 -12.03 24.28
N GLU A 353 -25.13 -12.69 24.60
CA GLU A 353 -23.78 -12.13 24.53
C GLU A 353 -23.37 -11.75 23.11
N ASP A 354 -23.78 -12.53 22.13
CA ASP A 354 -23.52 -12.26 20.71
C ASP A 354 -24.31 -11.04 20.23
N GLN A 355 -25.48 -10.74 20.81
CA GLN A 355 -26.26 -9.56 20.50
C GLN A 355 -25.56 -8.27 20.91
N ALA A 356 -24.92 -8.25 22.08
CA ALA A 356 -24.15 -7.10 22.53
C ALA A 356 -22.94 -6.84 21.60
N HIS A 357 -22.25 -7.89 21.19
CA HIS A 357 -21.13 -7.80 20.22
C HIS A 357 -21.61 -7.35 18.85
N TRP A 358 -22.77 -7.86 18.38
CA TRP A 358 -23.39 -7.46 17.12
C TRP A 358 -23.71 -5.97 17.08
N ASN A 359 -24.27 -5.42 18.14
CA ASN A 359 -24.65 -4.00 18.20
C ASN A 359 -23.44 -3.05 18.07
N LEU A 360 -22.24 -3.53 18.41
CA LEU A 360 -20.99 -2.76 18.30
C LEU A 360 -20.30 -2.95 16.93
N HIS A 361 -20.31 -4.18 16.40
CA HIS A 361 -19.46 -4.53 15.28
C HIS A 361 -20.21 -4.96 14.02
N PHE A 362 -21.53 -5.23 14.12
CA PHE A 362 -22.39 -5.77 13.06
C PHE A 362 -21.82 -7.05 12.41
N LYS A 363 -21.07 -7.83 13.17
CA LYS A 363 -20.42 -9.07 12.75
C LYS A 363 -20.55 -10.13 13.85
N LEU A 364 -20.73 -11.39 13.44
CA LEU A 364 -20.68 -12.56 14.31
C LEU A 364 -19.57 -13.49 13.85
N GLN A 365 -18.85 -14.10 14.77
CA GLN A 365 -17.84 -15.12 14.44
C GLN A 365 -18.48 -16.38 13.85
N ARG A 366 -19.66 -16.75 14.36
CA ARG A 366 -20.51 -17.85 13.88
C ARG A 366 -21.88 -17.32 13.49
N ASP A 367 -21.98 -16.78 12.26
CA ASP A 367 -23.23 -16.22 11.76
C ASP A 367 -24.16 -17.35 11.27
N PRO A 368 -25.30 -17.58 11.93
CA PRO A 368 -26.22 -18.67 11.58
C PRO A 368 -26.90 -18.47 10.23
N ARG A 369 -26.87 -17.28 9.70
CA ARG A 369 -27.48 -16.93 8.42
C ARG A 369 -26.70 -17.46 7.22
N ILE A 370 -25.41 -17.76 7.39
CA ILE A 370 -24.51 -18.12 6.29
C ILE A 370 -24.84 -19.52 5.78
N LEU A 371 -25.03 -19.65 4.47
CA LEU A 371 -25.23 -20.94 3.81
C LEU A 371 -24.05 -21.88 4.09
N PRO A 372 -24.29 -23.11 4.54
CA PRO A 372 -23.24 -24.09 4.80
C PRO A 372 -22.41 -24.35 3.54
N ALA A 373 -21.12 -24.59 3.68
CA ALA A 373 -20.16 -24.81 2.62
C ALA A 373 -20.05 -23.67 1.61
N ILE A 374 -21.02 -23.49 0.70
CA ILE A 374 -20.95 -22.51 -0.38
C ILE A 374 -20.89 -21.06 0.13
N GLY A 375 -21.72 -20.68 1.11
CA GLY A 375 -21.72 -19.32 1.66
C GLY A 375 -20.39 -18.97 2.32
N ARG A 376 -19.82 -19.91 3.10
CA ARG A 376 -18.51 -19.73 3.72
C ARG A 376 -17.37 -19.64 2.69
N LEU A 377 -17.39 -20.51 1.68
CA LEU A 377 -16.41 -20.50 0.60
C LEU A 377 -16.42 -19.17 -0.16
N LEU A 378 -17.60 -18.73 -0.61
CA LEU A 378 -17.75 -17.49 -1.37
C LEU A 378 -17.28 -16.26 -0.58
N ARG A 379 -17.64 -16.18 0.72
CA ARG A 379 -17.18 -15.08 1.59
C ARG A 379 -15.67 -15.13 1.84
N ARG A 380 -15.12 -16.31 2.15
CA ARG A 380 -13.69 -16.49 2.38
C ARG A 380 -12.84 -16.10 1.18
N THR A 381 -13.33 -16.37 -0.03
CA THR A 381 -12.64 -16.05 -1.28
C THR A 381 -13.06 -14.70 -1.87
N SER A 382 -14.03 -14.00 -1.25
CA SER A 382 -14.65 -12.76 -1.78
C SER A 382 -15.25 -12.93 -3.19
N LEU A 383 -15.54 -14.16 -3.62
CA LEU A 383 -16.17 -14.43 -4.92
C LEU A 383 -17.63 -13.97 -4.97
N ASP A 384 -18.26 -13.77 -3.81
CA ASP A 384 -19.61 -13.20 -3.72
C ASP A 384 -19.70 -11.76 -4.22
N GLU A 385 -18.59 -11.04 -4.27
CA GLU A 385 -18.53 -9.64 -4.71
C GLU A 385 -18.20 -9.50 -6.22
N LEU A 386 -17.86 -10.59 -6.94
CA LEU A 386 -17.56 -10.54 -8.38
C LEU A 386 -18.66 -9.92 -9.25
N PRO A 387 -19.97 -10.08 -8.95
CA PRO A 387 -21.02 -9.40 -9.74
C PRO A 387 -20.89 -7.87 -9.78
N GLN A 388 -20.20 -7.26 -8.79
CA GLN A 388 -19.98 -5.81 -8.76
C GLN A 388 -19.03 -5.32 -9.85
N LEU A 389 -18.23 -6.20 -10.47
CA LEU A 389 -17.42 -5.86 -11.65
C LEU A 389 -18.29 -5.29 -12.78
N TRP A 390 -19.56 -5.72 -12.88
CA TRP A 390 -20.51 -5.15 -13.82
C TRP A 390 -20.83 -3.68 -13.52
N SER A 391 -20.99 -3.31 -12.23
CA SER A 391 -21.19 -1.91 -11.84
C SER A 391 -19.95 -1.05 -12.10
N VAL A 392 -18.73 -1.64 -12.02
CA VAL A 392 -17.50 -0.96 -12.43
C VAL A 392 -17.48 -0.70 -13.93
N LEU A 393 -17.85 -1.67 -14.75
CA LEU A 393 -17.91 -1.51 -16.21
C LEU A 393 -18.92 -0.44 -16.64
N LYS A 394 -20.06 -0.34 -15.94
CA LYS A 394 -21.04 0.73 -16.14
C LYS A 394 -20.54 2.10 -15.69
N GLY A 395 -19.54 2.18 -14.82
CA GLY A 395 -19.05 3.43 -14.22
C GLY A 395 -19.87 3.90 -13.02
N GLU A 396 -20.72 3.04 -12.44
CA GLU A 396 -21.46 3.26 -11.18
C GLU A 396 -20.53 3.07 -9.96
N MET A 397 -19.50 2.24 -10.11
CA MET A 397 -18.44 1.95 -9.14
C MET A 397 -17.07 2.07 -9.78
N SER A 398 -16.05 2.06 -8.95
CA SER A 398 -14.64 1.93 -9.32
C SER A 398 -14.09 0.60 -8.81
N LEU A 399 -13.00 0.11 -9.39
CA LEU A 399 -12.26 -1.03 -8.82
C LEU A 399 -11.73 -0.68 -7.44
N VAL A 400 -11.11 0.50 -7.31
CA VAL A 400 -10.51 0.97 -6.07
C VAL A 400 -11.17 2.25 -5.61
N GLY A 401 -11.65 2.28 -4.36
CA GLY A 401 -12.32 3.44 -3.77
C GLY A 401 -12.79 3.17 -2.35
N PRO A 402 -13.42 4.15 -1.69
CA PRO A 402 -14.10 3.93 -0.42
C PRO A 402 -15.19 2.86 -0.58
N ARG A 403 -15.25 1.90 0.36
CA ARG A 403 -16.25 0.82 0.29
C ARG A 403 -17.66 1.38 0.35
N PRO A 404 -18.63 0.98 -0.51
CA PRO A 404 -20.01 1.43 -0.42
C PRO A 404 -20.66 0.89 0.85
N LEU A 405 -21.06 1.78 1.76
CA LEU A 405 -21.62 1.47 3.07
C LEU A 405 -23.13 1.66 3.11
N PRO A 406 -23.86 0.93 3.98
CA PRO A 406 -25.25 1.18 4.27
C PRO A 406 -25.43 2.46 5.09
N GLY A 407 -26.63 3.08 5.02
CA GLY A 407 -26.92 4.34 5.68
C GLY A 407 -26.64 4.34 7.19
N TYR A 408 -27.01 3.27 7.88
CA TYR A 408 -26.78 3.14 9.34
C TYR A 408 -25.30 3.11 9.74
N HIS A 409 -24.40 2.64 8.88
CA HIS A 409 -22.95 2.73 9.11
C HIS A 409 -22.44 4.16 8.88
N LEU A 410 -23.03 4.86 7.90
CA LEU A 410 -22.60 6.22 7.55
C LEU A 410 -22.91 7.23 8.65
N GLU A 411 -23.96 6.99 9.44
CA GLU A 411 -24.33 7.83 10.58
C GLU A 411 -23.26 7.88 11.69
N GLN A 412 -22.39 6.88 11.74
CA GLN A 412 -21.32 6.78 12.74
C GLN A 412 -20.06 7.60 12.38
N PHE A 413 -19.97 8.09 11.15
CA PHE A 413 -18.83 8.89 10.68
C PHE A 413 -19.06 10.39 10.81
N SER A 414 -17.95 11.16 10.83
CA SER A 414 -18.02 12.61 10.83
C SER A 414 -18.73 13.14 9.55
N ARG A 415 -19.40 14.28 9.68
CA ARG A 415 -20.11 14.92 8.55
C ARG A 415 -19.16 15.29 7.43
N GLU A 416 -17.98 15.76 7.78
CA GLU A 416 -16.91 16.13 6.85
C GLU A 416 -16.45 14.93 6.02
N PHE A 417 -16.24 13.79 6.65
CA PHE A 417 -15.84 12.57 5.96
C PHE A 417 -16.96 12.04 5.06
N ARG A 418 -18.19 12.04 5.51
CA ARG A 418 -19.36 11.65 4.69
C ARG A 418 -19.42 12.49 3.42
N THR A 419 -19.28 13.81 3.53
CA THR A 419 -19.24 14.71 2.36
C THR A 419 -18.04 14.47 1.47
N LEU A 420 -16.88 14.14 2.03
CA LEU A 420 -15.66 13.87 1.25
C LEU A 420 -15.81 12.59 0.42
N ARG A 421 -16.32 11.50 1.03
CA ARG A 421 -16.41 10.21 0.35
C ARG A 421 -17.44 10.20 -0.78
N THR A 422 -18.52 11.00 -0.70
CA THR A 422 -19.51 11.10 -1.79
C THR A 422 -18.98 11.83 -3.04
N ARG A 423 -17.82 12.48 -2.95
CA ARG A 423 -17.18 13.14 -4.10
C ARG A 423 -16.45 12.19 -5.05
N VAL A 424 -16.31 10.94 -4.68
CA VAL A 424 -15.60 9.91 -5.47
C VAL A 424 -16.47 8.67 -5.64
N LEU A 425 -16.21 7.89 -6.71
CA LEU A 425 -16.89 6.63 -6.90
C LEU A 425 -16.55 5.64 -5.79
N PRO A 426 -17.55 4.92 -5.24
CA PRO A 426 -17.27 3.84 -4.30
C PRO A 426 -16.53 2.69 -4.99
N GLY A 427 -15.64 2.03 -4.24
CA GLY A 427 -14.77 0.98 -4.76
C GLY A 427 -15.24 -0.44 -4.43
N LEU A 428 -14.91 -1.38 -5.32
CA LEU A 428 -14.99 -2.82 -5.03
C LEU A 428 -13.97 -3.22 -3.97
N THR A 429 -12.76 -2.68 -4.06
CA THR A 429 -11.72 -2.74 -3.04
C THR A 429 -11.26 -1.34 -2.63
N GLY A 430 -10.52 -1.22 -1.55
CA GLY A 430 -10.04 0.07 -1.05
C GLY A 430 -8.86 -0.07 -0.10
N LEU A 431 -8.20 1.04 0.18
CA LEU A 431 -7.01 1.08 1.03
C LEU A 431 -7.28 0.51 2.43
N TRP A 432 -8.39 0.88 3.04
CA TRP A 432 -8.81 0.33 4.33
C TRP A 432 -8.98 -1.20 4.27
N GLN A 433 -9.62 -1.72 3.21
CA GLN A 433 -9.90 -3.15 3.06
C GLN A 433 -8.62 -4.00 2.95
N VAL A 434 -7.53 -3.45 2.41
CA VAL A 434 -6.25 -4.17 2.27
C VAL A 434 -5.25 -3.91 3.40
N SER A 435 -5.52 -2.90 4.27
CA SER A 435 -4.63 -2.49 5.35
C SER A 435 -5.11 -2.92 6.73
N ALA A 436 -6.42 -2.81 7.04
CA ALA A 436 -6.98 -2.97 8.38
C ALA A 436 -8.36 -3.67 8.39
N ARG A 437 -8.54 -4.70 7.55
CA ARG A 437 -9.82 -5.34 7.23
C ARG A 437 -10.74 -5.68 8.41
N SER A 438 -10.23 -6.20 9.50
CA SER A 438 -11.06 -6.78 10.57
C SER A 438 -10.99 -6.02 11.88
N ASP A 439 -9.86 -5.38 12.16
CA ASP A 439 -9.53 -4.85 13.48
C ASP A 439 -9.52 -3.31 13.49
N GLY A 440 -9.84 -2.70 12.32
CA GLY A 440 -9.85 -1.24 12.17
C GLY A 440 -11.09 -0.62 12.76
N ASP A 441 -10.92 0.15 13.83
CA ASP A 441 -11.90 1.12 14.33
C ASP A 441 -12.39 2.02 13.18
N LEU A 442 -13.60 2.55 13.29
CA LEU A 442 -14.20 3.51 12.36
C LEU A 442 -13.27 4.69 12.06
N LYS A 443 -12.50 5.16 13.06
CA LYS A 443 -11.50 6.21 12.91
C LYS A 443 -10.38 5.81 11.95
N VAL A 444 -9.93 4.57 11.99
CA VAL A 444 -8.90 4.04 11.09
C VAL A 444 -9.44 3.95 9.66
N GLN A 445 -10.69 3.53 9.50
CA GLN A 445 -11.36 3.53 8.20
C GLN A 445 -11.48 4.95 7.64
N GLU A 446 -11.95 5.90 8.45
CA GLU A 446 -12.06 7.32 8.08
C GLU A 446 -10.71 7.90 7.64
N ALA A 447 -9.64 7.62 8.41
CA ALA A 447 -8.29 8.08 8.10
C ALA A 447 -7.76 7.50 6.79
N LEU A 448 -7.91 6.18 6.56
CA LEU A 448 -7.40 5.51 5.36
C LEU A 448 -8.19 5.87 4.10
N ASP A 449 -9.52 5.97 4.19
CA ASP A 449 -10.35 6.40 3.06
C ASP A 449 -10.10 7.88 2.73
N THR A 450 -9.94 8.74 3.75
CA THR A 450 -9.54 10.15 3.57
C THR A 450 -8.18 10.25 2.91
N TYR A 451 -7.21 9.46 3.38
CA TYR A 451 -5.88 9.40 2.77
C TYR A 451 -5.96 9.00 1.30
N TYR A 452 -6.72 7.94 0.97
CA TYR A 452 -6.91 7.49 -0.41
C TYR A 452 -7.49 8.59 -1.30
N ILE A 453 -8.58 9.24 -0.87
CA ILE A 453 -9.27 10.28 -1.65
C ILE A 453 -8.34 11.48 -1.93
N ARG A 454 -7.58 11.90 -0.92
CA ARG A 454 -6.67 13.05 -1.03
C ARG A 454 -5.41 12.71 -1.82
N ASN A 455 -4.92 11.48 -1.74
CA ASN A 455 -3.63 11.06 -2.27
C ASN A 455 -3.73 10.15 -3.50
N TRP A 456 -4.88 10.10 -4.14
CA TRP A 456 -5.08 9.24 -5.28
C TRP A 456 -4.03 9.40 -6.37
N SER A 457 -3.57 8.30 -6.90
CA SER A 457 -2.78 8.17 -8.11
C SER A 457 -3.04 6.81 -8.77
N PRO A 458 -2.76 6.66 -10.08
CA PRO A 458 -2.79 5.35 -10.74
C PRO A 458 -1.95 4.29 -10.02
N TRP A 459 -0.83 4.70 -9.44
CA TRP A 459 0.08 3.83 -8.71
C TRP A 459 -0.49 3.36 -7.37
N LEU A 460 -1.26 4.21 -6.70
CA LEU A 460 -1.95 3.84 -5.46
C LEU A 460 -3.04 2.81 -5.77
N ASP A 461 -3.78 2.97 -6.86
CA ASP A 461 -4.77 1.98 -7.30
C ASP A 461 -4.11 0.64 -7.65
N LEU A 462 -3.04 0.63 -8.45
CA LEU A 462 -2.30 -0.58 -8.77
C LEU A 462 -1.74 -1.28 -7.52
N TYR A 463 -1.23 -0.50 -6.57
CA TYR A 463 -0.76 -1.04 -5.29
C TYR A 463 -1.90 -1.70 -4.52
N ILE A 464 -3.08 -1.05 -4.42
CA ILE A 464 -4.24 -1.60 -3.72
C ILE A 464 -4.76 -2.86 -4.42
N VAL A 465 -4.83 -2.87 -5.75
CA VAL A 465 -5.22 -4.06 -6.53
C VAL A 465 -4.25 -5.23 -6.27
N ALA A 466 -2.95 -4.99 -6.32
CA ALA A 466 -1.94 -6.02 -6.02
C ALA A 466 -2.09 -6.56 -4.58
N ARG A 467 -2.32 -5.68 -3.61
CA ARG A 467 -2.59 -6.07 -2.21
C ARG A 467 -3.90 -6.84 -2.06
N THR A 468 -4.93 -6.50 -2.84
CA THR A 468 -6.22 -7.22 -2.84
C THR A 468 -6.03 -8.64 -3.33
N VAL A 469 -5.32 -8.83 -4.45
CA VAL A 469 -5.01 -10.17 -4.98
C VAL A 469 -4.26 -11.00 -3.92
N ALA A 470 -3.21 -10.44 -3.30
CA ALA A 470 -2.46 -11.11 -2.25
C ALA A 470 -3.36 -11.47 -1.05
N ALA A 471 -4.26 -10.58 -0.63
CA ALA A 471 -5.15 -10.81 0.49
C ALA A 471 -6.21 -11.90 0.20
N VAL A 472 -6.72 -11.97 -1.04
CA VAL A 472 -7.65 -13.02 -1.48
C VAL A 472 -6.95 -14.38 -1.52
N ILE A 473 -5.75 -14.47 -2.08
CA ILE A 473 -4.97 -15.72 -2.15
C ILE A 473 -4.60 -16.22 -0.75
N CYS A 474 -4.17 -15.32 0.15
CA CYS A 474 -3.80 -15.69 1.52
C CYS A 474 -5.01 -15.93 2.44
N GLY A 475 -6.23 -15.66 2.01
CA GLY A 475 -7.45 -15.80 2.80
C GLY A 475 -7.48 -14.93 4.07
N ARG A 476 -6.67 -13.87 4.14
CA ARG A 476 -6.60 -12.97 5.30
C ARG A 476 -7.79 -12.02 5.32
N GLY A 477 -8.53 -11.99 6.43
CA GLY A 477 -9.61 -11.03 6.70
C GLY A 477 -10.95 -11.34 6.04
N ALA A 478 -11.21 -12.57 5.67
CA ALA A 478 -12.52 -13.06 5.27
C ALA A 478 -13.18 -13.77 6.47
N TYR A 479 -14.22 -13.15 7.03
CA TYR A 479 -15.08 -13.72 8.06
C TYR A 479 -16.52 -13.76 7.52
#